data_f0fb05d9fa193ff4339756b55274f9f4
#
_entry.id   f0fb05d9fa193ff4339756b55274f9f4
#
_cell.length_a   1.000
_cell.length_b   1.000
_cell.length_c   1.000
_cell.angle_alpha   90.00
_cell.angle_beta   90.00
_cell.angle_gamma   90.00
#
_symmetry.space_group_name_H-M   'P 1'
#
loop_
_entity.id
_entity.type
_entity.pdbx_description
1 polymer ?
#
loop_
_entity_poly.entity_id
_entity_poly.type
_entity_poly.pdbx_seq_one_letter_code
_entity_poly.pdbx_strand_id
1 'polypeptide(L)'
;IPTQVTALGFIQLVADMKLEDNFIPLIIPAIAAPATFFYMKQYMESALPLSLVEAARIDGSGEFRTFNSIVLPLMKPAIAVQAIFTFVANWNNYFTPALVLHDDKMKTLPILIAQLCSADFLKFDMGQVYVTIAFSIFPVIIVYLFLSKYIVQGVAMGSVKG
;
A
#
# COMPACT_ATOMS: atom_id res chain seq x y z
N ILE A 1 9.90 15.70 6.13
CA ILE A 1 11.36 15.51 6.02
C ILE A 1 11.60 14.74 4.73
N PRO A 2 12.54 15.17 3.86
CA PRO A 2 12.88 14.43 2.65
C PRO A 2 13.37 13.02 3.01
N THR A 3 12.89 12.01 2.30
CA THR A 3 13.23 10.59 2.54
C THR A 3 14.73 10.33 2.38
N GLN A 4 15.42 11.12 1.55
CA GLN A 4 16.87 11.03 1.36
C GLN A 4 17.66 11.37 2.63
N VAL A 5 17.15 12.27 3.47
CA VAL A 5 17.82 12.66 4.72
C VAL A 5 17.74 11.54 5.77
N THR A 6 16.63 10.81 5.79
CA THR A 6 16.43 9.70 6.72
C THR A 6 17.07 8.39 6.24
N ALA A 7 17.50 8.34 4.97
CA ALA A 7 18.06 7.13 4.35
C ALA A 7 19.30 6.59 5.07
N LEU A 8 20.23 7.46 5.47
CA LEU A 8 21.46 7.02 6.15
C LEU A 8 21.17 6.30 7.47
N GLY A 9 20.31 6.86 8.30
CA GLY A 9 19.90 6.22 9.56
C GLY A 9 19.15 4.91 9.34
N PHE A 10 18.32 4.86 8.28
CA PHE A 10 17.60 3.65 7.92
C PHE A 10 18.54 2.53 7.46
N ILE A 11 19.51 2.83 6.55
CA ILE A 11 20.49 1.86 6.08
C ILE A 11 21.30 1.32 7.26
N GLN A 12 21.79 2.20 8.14
CA GLN A 12 22.58 1.79 9.30
C GLN A 12 21.79 0.88 10.23
N LEU A 13 20.52 1.21 10.50
CA LEU A 13 19.65 0.35 11.31
C LEU A 13 19.45 -1.03 10.67
N VAL A 14 19.22 -1.09 9.35
CA VAL A 14 19.04 -2.35 8.62
C VAL A 14 20.32 -3.20 8.69
N ALA A 15 21.48 -2.58 8.51
CA ALA A 15 22.79 -3.26 8.60
C ALA A 15 23.06 -3.78 10.02
N ASP A 16 22.83 -2.98 11.06
CA ASP A 16 23.01 -3.36 12.47
C ASP A 16 22.12 -4.53 12.85
N MET A 17 20.89 -4.58 12.29
CA MET A 17 19.94 -5.68 12.49
C MET A 17 20.22 -6.89 11.59
N LYS A 18 21.18 -6.83 10.69
CA LYS A 18 21.51 -7.88 9.68
C LYS A 18 20.30 -8.25 8.81
N LEU A 19 19.54 -7.25 8.40
CA LEU A 19 18.33 -7.40 7.59
C LEU A 19 18.52 -6.91 6.15
N GLU A 20 19.78 -6.81 5.68
CA GLU A 20 20.08 -6.58 4.26
C GLU A 20 19.55 -7.73 3.41
N ASP A 21 19.22 -7.46 2.17
CA ASP A 21 18.62 -8.44 1.26
C ASP A 21 17.38 -9.14 1.85
N ASN A 22 16.53 -8.36 2.55
CA ASN A 22 15.31 -8.85 3.15
C ASN A 22 14.16 -7.84 2.95
N PHE A 23 12.93 -8.34 2.77
CA PHE A 23 11.73 -7.49 2.66
C PHE A 23 11.20 -6.98 4.00
N ILE A 24 11.63 -7.53 5.12
CA ILE A 24 11.17 -7.14 6.47
C ILE A 24 11.35 -5.64 6.73
N PRO A 25 12.51 -5.01 6.45
CA PRO A 25 12.70 -3.57 6.65
C PRO A 25 11.80 -2.68 5.79
N LEU A 26 11.26 -3.23 4.69
CA LEU A 26 10.33 -2.52 3.82
C LEU A 26 8.87 -2.67 4.31
N ILE A 27 8.54 -3.79 4.96
CA ILE A 27 7.18 -4.12 5.39
C ILE A 27 6.88 -3.54 6.78
N ILE A 28 7.76 -3.72 7.76
CA ILE A 28 7.50 -3.31 9.15
C ILE A 28 7.19 -1.82 9.30
N PRO A 29 7.96 -0.87 8.71
CA PRO A 29 7.64 0.55 8.82
C PRO A 29 6.32 0.93 8.15
N ALA A 30 5.91 0.18 7.12
CA ALA A 30 4.66 0.42 6.40
C ALA A 30 3.41 0.06 7.22
N ILE A 31 3.53 -0.80 8.24
CA ILE A 31 2.42 -1.15 9.15
C ILE A 31 1.99 0.07 9.96
N ALA A 32 2.94 0.92 10.37
CA ALA A 32 2.68 2.14 11.11
C ALA A 32 2.50 3.32 10.14
N ALA A 33 1.33 3.42 9.50
CA ALA A 33 0.99 4.48 8.55
C ALA A 33 0.01 5.50 9.17
N PRO A 34 0.47 6.59 9.83
CA PRO A 34 -0.40 7.56 10.50
C PRO A 34 -1.44 8.19 9.57
N ALA A 35 -1.07 8.47 8.33
CA ALA A 35 -2.00 9.04 7.34
C ALA A 35 -3.14 8.07 7.00
N THR A 36 -2.83 6.79 6.83
CA THR A 36 -3.84 5.74 6.60
C THR A 36 -4.76 5.60 7.81
N PHE A 37 -4.20 5.57 9.02
CA PHE A 37 -4.97 5.52 10.25
C PHE A 37 -5.94 6.71 10.36
N PHE A 38 -5.45 7.92 10.13
CA PHE A 38 -6.27 9.14 10.17
C PHE A 38 -7.41 9.08 9.14
N TYR A 39 -7.12 8.70 7.91
CA TYR A 39 -8.14 8.54 6.87
C TYR A 39 -9.19 7.51 7.26
N MET A 40 -8.78 6.35 7.75
CA MET A 40 -9.69 5.28 8.17
C MET A 40 -10.58 5.73 9.34
N LYS A 41 -10.01 6.46 10.30
CA LYS A 41 -10.75 7.04 11.42
C LYS A 41 -11.81 8.03 10.94
N GLN A 42 -11.44 8.98 10.08
CA GLN A 42 -12.37 9.98 9.52
C GLN A 42 -13.51 9.32 8.74
N TYR A 43 -13.19 8.31 7.94
CA TYR A 43 -14.21 7.57 7.21
C TYR A 43 -15.16 6.83 8.18
N MET A 44 -14.63 6.19 9.19
CA MET A 44 -15.44 5.48 10.20
C MET A 44 -16.38 6.43 10.93
N GLU A 45 -15.91 7.60 11.35
CA GLU A 45 -16.74 8.61 12.01
C GLU A 45 -17.89 9.11 11.13
N SER A 46 -17.69 9.14 9.80
CA SER A 46 -18.73 9.59 8.86
C SER A 46 -19.69 8.48 8.41
N ALA A 47 -19.22 7.25 8.32
CA ALA A 47 -19.93 6.13 7.71
C ALA A 47 -20.58 5.17 8.71
N LEU A 48 -20.14 5.17 9.98
CA LEU A 48 -20.63 4.25 11.02
C LEU A 48 -21.66 4.93 11.91
N PRO A 49 -22.96 4.58 11.83
CA PRO A 49 -23.95 5.01 12.80
C PRO A 49 -23.66 4.37 14.16
N LEU A 50 -23.45 5.18 15.19
CA LEU A 50 -23.19 4.68 16.56
C LEU A 50 -24.32 3.79 17.08
N SER A 51 -25.55 4.05 16.68
CA SER A 51 -26.72 3.24 17.02
C SER A 51 -26.59 1.76 16.64
N LEU A 52 -25.85 1.43 15.56
CA LEU A 52 -25.58 0.04 15.19
C LEU A 52 -24.66 -0.66 16.20
N VAL A 53 -23.67 0.07 16.70
CA VAL A 53 -22.73 -0.44 17.71
C VAL A 53 -23.45 -0.61 19.06
N GLU A 54 -24.29 0.36 19.42
CA GLU A 54 -25.09 0.30 20.65
C GLU A 54 -26.09 -0.87 20.62
N ALA A 55 -26.79 -1.06 19.50
CA ALA A 55 -27.70 -2.20 19.34
C ALA A 55 -26.96 -3.53 19.47
N ALA A 56 -25.80 -3.68 18.84
CA ALA A 56 -25.00 -4.89 18.96
C ALA A 56 -24.53 -5.16 20.41
N ARG A 57 -24.22 -4.11 21.18
CA ARG A 57 -23.89 -4.25 22.61
C ARG A 57 -25.10 -4.69 23.44
N ILE A 58 -26.30 -4.16 23.17
CA ILE A 58 -27.55 -4.58 23.82
C ILE A 58 -27.84 -6.07 23.54
N ASP A 59 -27.56 -6.52 22.31
CA ASP A 59 -27.67 -7.92 21.91
C ASP A 59 -26.56 -8.84 22.48
N GLY A 60 -25.69 -8.29 23.35
CA GLY A 60 -24.61 -9.06 24.00
C GLY A 60 -23.39 -9.35 23.11
N SER A 61 -23.26 -8.67 21.97
CA SER A 61 -22.09 -8.83 21.10
C SER A 61 -20.84 -8.21 21.75
N GLY A 62 -19.77 -8.99 21.85
CA GLY A 62 -18.47 -8.48 22.30
C GLY A 62 -17.83 -7.55 21.26
N GLU A 63 -16.94 -6.64 21.71
CA GLU A 63 -16.30 -5.60 20.88
C GLU A 63 -15.60 -6.17 19.64
N PHE A 64 -14.86 -7.27 19.76
CA PHE A 64 -14.18 -7.90 18.63
C PHE A 64 -15.15 -8.46 17.59
N ARG A 65 -16.25 -9.06 18.03
CA ARG A 65 -17.31 -9.56 17.15
C ARG A 65 -18.01 -8.41 16.45
N THR A 66 -18.37 -7.35 17.17
CA THR A 66 -18.98 -6.14 16.63
C THR A 66 -18.10 -5.49 15.58
N PHE A 67 -16.79 -5.37 15.87
CA PHE A 67 -15.82 -4.84 14.90
C PHE A 67 -15.80 -5.66 13.61
N ASN A 68 -15.63 -6.98 13.70
CA ASN A 68 -15.50 -7.83 12.51
C ASN A 68 -16.80 -7.98 11.71
N SER A 69 -17.95 -8.03 12.41
CA SER A 69 -19.24 -8.32 11.76
C SER A 69 -20.00 -7.08 11.31
N ILE A 70 -19.74 -5.91 11.89
CA ILE A 70 -20.47 -4.67 11.61
C ILE A 70 -19.52 -3.60 11.06
N VAL A 71 -18.49 -3.24 11.83
CA VAL A 71 -17.63 -2.11 11.49
C VAL A 71 -16.79 -2.40 10.23
N LEU A 72 -16.09 -3.52 10.21
CA LEU A 72 -15.19 -3.87 9.11
C LEU A 72 -15.90 -4.01 7.75
N PRO A 73 -17.10 -4.61 7.64
CA PRO A 73 -17.85 -4.61 6.39
C PRO A 73 -18.26 -3.21 5.90
N LEU A 74 -18.63 -2.30 6.79
CA LEU A 74 -18.96 -0.91 6.44
C LEU A 74 -17.72 -0.12 6.01
N MET A 75 -16.55 -0.50 6.48
CA MET A 75 -15.26 0.12 6.12
C MET A 75 -14.69 -0.36 4.79
N LYS A 76 -15.28 -1.37 4.13
CA LYS A 76 -14.75 -1.93 2.87
C LYS A 76 -14.41 -0.89 1.80
N PRO A 77 -15.21 0.16 1.54
CA PRO A 77 -14.86 1.15 0.55
C PRO A 77 -13.59 1.93 0.92
N ALA A 78 -13.44 2.34 2.17
CA ALA A 78 -12.24 3.04 2.64
C ALA A 78 -10.99 2.14 2.60
N ILE A 79 -11.15 0.88 2.98
CA ILE A 79 -10.07 -0.12 2.88
C ILE A 79 -9.63 -0.29 1.42
N ALA A 80 -10.58 -0.38 0.48
CA ALA A 80 -10.26 -0.52 -0.94
C ALA A 80 -9.50 0.69 -1.48
N VAL A 81 -9.90 1.90 -1.12
CA VAL A 81 -9.21 3.14 -1.50
C VAL A 81 -7.77 3.13 -0.97
N GLN A 82 -7.59 2.85 0.33
CA GLN A 82 -6.25 2.81 0.94
C GLN A 82 -5.40 1.68 0.37
N ALA A 83 -5.98 0.53 0.09
CA ALA A 83 -5.26 -0.59 -0.53
C ALA A 83 -4.72 -0.23 -1.91
N ILE A 84 -5.52 0.47 -2.76
CA ILE A 84 -5.05 0.92 -4.07
C ILE A 84 -3.91 1.95 -3.91
N PHE A 85 -4.09 2.98 -3.09
CA PHE A 85 -3.06 4.00 -2.91
C PHE A 85 -1.76 3.42 -2.35
N THR A 86 -1.86 2.57 -1.33
CA THR A 86 -0.69 1.91 -0.74
C THR A 86 -0.02 0.96 -1.73
N PHE A 87 -0.80 0.20 -2.49
CA PHE A 87 -0.26 -0.69 -3.53
C PHE A 87 0.50 0.11 -4.60
N VAL A 88 -0.12 1.15 -5.18
CA VAL A 88 0.51 1.97 -6.23
C VAL A 88 1.77 2.67 -5.71
N ALA A 89 1.73 3.22 -4.50
CA ALA A 89 2.88 3.88 -3.90
C ALA A 89 4.06 2.91 -3.69
N ASN A 90 3.80 1.71 -3.17
CA ASN A 90 4.85 0.71 -2.95
C ASN A 90 5.31 0.05 -4.25
N TRP A 91 4.39 -0.19 -5.20
CA TRP A 91 4.72 -0.76 -6.51
C TRP A 91 5.70 0.12 -7.30
N ASN A 92 5.54 1.44 -7.20
CA ASN A 92 6.41 2.41 -7.88
C ASN A 92 7.63 2.82 -7.03
N ASN A 93 7.76 2.30 -5.81
CA ASN A 93 8.87 2.67 -4.94
C ASN A 93 10.18 2.05 -5.43
N TYR A 94 11.09 2.91 -5.89
CA TYR A 94 12.45 2.55 -6.28
C TYR A 94 13.44 2.77 -5.14
N PHE A 95 13.34 3.94 -4.49
CA PHE A 95 14.39 4.46 -3.62
C PHE A 95 14.66 3.57 -2.41
N THR A 96 13.65 3.30 -1.61
CA THR A 96 13.82 2.52 -0.36
C THR A 96 14.24 1.06 -0.63
N PRO A 97 13.62 0.32 -1.59
CA PRO A 97 14.09 -1.00 -1.95
C PRO A 97 15.53 -1.03 -2.46
N ALA A 98 15.95 -0.04 -3.24
CA ALA A 98 17.32 0.02 -3.78
C ALA A 98 18.41 0.22 -2.69
N LEU A 99 18.03 0.71 -1.51
CA LEU A 99 18.93 0.86 -0.36
C LEU A 99 19.14 -0.45 0.42
N VAL A 100 18.25 -1.42 0.26
CA VAL A 100 18.22 -2.64 1.10
C VAL A 100 18.44 -3.91 0.30
N LEU A 101 17.95 -3.95 -0.96
CA LEU A 101 17.95 -5.15 -1.80
C LEU A 101 19.10 -5.09 -2.81
N HIS A 102 20.16 -5.82 -2.53
CA HIS A 102 21.37 -5.90 -3.35
C HIS A 102 21.43 -7.19 -4.18
N ASP A 103 20.85 -8.30 -3.67
CA ASP A 103 20.78 -9.58 -4.39
C ASP A 103 19.91 -9.45 -5.64
N ASP A 104 20.43 -9.90 -6.79
CA ASP A 104 19.73 -9.86 -8.09
C ASP A 104 18.37 -10.56 -8.07
N LYS A 105 18.20 -11.59 -7.22
CA LYS A 105 16.96 -12.34 -7.09
C LYS A 105 15.87 -11.59 -6.32
N MET A 106 16.24 -10.55 -5.57
CA MET A 106 15.35 -9.80 -4.71
C MET A 106 14.98 -8.42 -5.28
N LYS A 107 15.54 -8.06 -6.43
CA LYS A 107 15.31 -6.75 -7.05
C LYS A 107 13.86 -6.58 -7.49
N THR A 108 13.30 -5.43 -7.14
CA THR A 108 11.95 -5.03 -7.59
C THR A 108 11.96 -4.54 -9.05
N LEU A 109 10.81 -4.53 -9.70
CA LEU A 109 10.69 -4.04 -11.08
C LEU A 109 11.24 -2.62 -11.30
N PRO A 110 10.99 -1.63 -10.43
CA PRO A 110 11.60 -0.31 -10.56
C PRO A 110 13.13 -0.34 -10.54
N ILE A 111 13.74 -1.22 -9.72
CA ILE A 111 15.20 -1.39 -9.69
C ILE A 111 15.71 -1.97 -11.01
N LEU A 112 15.04 -3.00 -11.53
CA LEU A 112 15.40 -3.61 -12.82
C LEU A 112 15.28 -2.62 -13.97
N ILE A 113 14.20 -1.84 -14.03
CA ILE A 113 14.02 -0.81 -15.06
C ILE A 113 15.15 0.24 -14.98
N ALA A 114 15.47 0.71 -13.76
CA ALA A 114 16.55 1.67 -13.58
C ALA A 114 17.90 1.11 -14.02
N GLN A 115 18.19 -0.15 -13.75
CA GLN A 115 19.42 -0.83 -14.20
C GLN A 115 19.46 -0.98 -15.72
N LEU A 116 18.36 -1.37 -16.34
CA LEU A 116 18.27 -1.45 -17.80
C LEU A 116 18.50 -0.08 -18.47
N CYS A 117 17.96 1.00 -17.88
CA CYS A 117 18.15 2.37 -18.36
C CYS A 117 19.57 2.91 -18.15
N SER A 118 20.31 2.38 -17.17
CA SER A 118 21.68 2.79 -16.85
C SER A 118 22.75 1.90 -17.50
N ALA A 119 22.36 0.89 -18.28
CA ALA A 119 23.29 0.03 -19.00
C ALA A 119 24.11 0.82 -20.03
N ASP A 120 25.36 0.36 -20.28
CA ASP A 120 26.24 0.93 -21.31
C ASP A 120 25.51 1.07 -22.64
N PHE A 121 25.75 2.19 -23.34
CA PHE A 121 25.10 2.54 -24.61
C PHE A 121 25.16 1.40 -25.66
N LEU A 122 26.22 0.58 -25.61
CA LEU A 122 26.39 -0.59 -26.48
C LEU A 122 25.54 -1.82 -26.08
N LYS A 123 25.02 -1.84 -24.85
CA LYS A 123 24.19 -2.93 -24.31
C LYS A 123 22.74 -2.50 -24.03
N PHE A 124 22.43 -1.24 -24.34
CA PHE A 124 21.12 -0.66 -24.07
C PHE A 124 20.10 -1.13 -25.10
N ASP A 125 19.13 -1.94 -24.64
CA ASP A 125 18.03 -2.41 -25.47
C ASP A 125 16.73 -1.69 -25.08
N MET A 126 16.35 -0.69 -25.87
CA MET A 126 15.09 0.05 -25.71
C MET A 126 13.87 -0.87 -25.75
N GLY A 127 13.90 -1.92 -26.58
CA GLY A 127 12.80 -2.87 -26.66
C GLY A 127 12.58 -3.60 -25.35
N GLN A 128 13.65 -4.04 -24.70
CA GLN A 128 13.61 -4.70 -23.40
C GLN A 128 13.09 -3.76 -22.30
N VAL A 129 13.51 -2.50 -22.31
CA VAL A 129 13.01 -1.47 -21.37
C VAL A 129 11.51 -1.28 -21.53
N TYR A 130 11.03 -1.05 -22.75
CA TYR A 130 9.60 -0.82 -23.00
C TYR A 130 8.73 -2.04 -22.68
N VAL A 131 9.19 -3.24 -22.99
CA VAL A 131 8.50 -4.47 -22.64
C VAL A 131 8.40 -4.62 -21.12
N THR A 132 9.48 -4.35 -20.38
CA THR A 132 9.47 -4.44 -18.91
C THR A 132 8.53 -3.40 -18.29
N ILE A 133 8.53 -2.16 -18.81
CA ILE A 133 7.58 -1.11 -18.40
C ILE A 133 6.13 -1.54 -18.69
N ALA A 134 5.85 -2.06 -19.88
CA ALA A 134 4.51 -2.53 -20.25
C ALA A 134 4.02 -3.63 -19.30
N PHE A 135 4.87 -4.62 -18.99
CA PHE A 135 4.54 -5.66 -18.02
C PHE A 135 4.30 -5.10 -16.61
N SER A 136 4.99 -4.05 -16.21
CA SER A 136 4.82 -3.44 -14.88
C SER A 136 3.45 -2.79 -14.68
N ILE A 137 2.72 -2.47 -15.73
CA ILE A 137 1.39 -1.86 -15.66
C ILE A 137 0.30 -2.90 -15.33
N PHE A 138 0.45 -4.15 -15.75
CA PHE A 138 -0.58 -5.19 -15.59
C PHE A 138 -1.01 -5.41 -14.12
N PRO A 139 -0.11 -5.57 -13.14
CA PRO A 139 -0.52 -5.77 -11.76
C PRO A 139 -1.33 -4.59 -11.20
N VAL A 140 -1.00 -3.36 -11.61
CA VAL A 140 -1.73 -2.16 -11.20
C VAL A 140 -3.15 -2.18 -11.74
N ILE A 141 -3.32 -2.52 -13.03
CA ILE A 141 -4.65 -2.67 -13.67
C ILE A 141 -5.46 -3.76 -12.95
N ILE A 142 -4.85 -4.92 -12.68
CA ILE A 142 -5.50 -6.03 -12.01
C ILE A 142 -6.01 -5.62 -10.63
N VAL A 143 -5.15 -5.02 -9.80
CA VAL A 143 -5.53 -4.56 -8.46
C VAL A 143 -6.65 -3.51 -8.54
N TYR A 144 -6.53 -2.55 -9.46
CA TYR A 144 -7.58 -1.56 -9.68
C TYR A 144 -8.92 -2.18 -10.05
N LEU A 145 -8.96 -3.11 -11.00
CA LEU A 145 -10.20 -3.76 -11.44
C LEU A 145 -10.88 -4.54 -10.31
N PHE A 146 -10.10 -5.23 -9.45
CA PHE A 146 -10.67 -5.95 -8.32
C PHE A 146 -11.24 -5.03 -7.23
N LEU A 147 -10.61 -3.87 -6.98
CA LEU A 147 -10.96 -2.98 -5.88
C LEU A 147 -11.93 -1.85 -6.30
N SER A 148 -11.99 -1.50 -7.59
CA SER A 148 -12.82 -0.39 -8.11
C SER A 148 -14.30 -0.52 -7.76
N LYS A 149 -14.84 -1.75 -7.76
CA LYS A 149 -16.24 -2.01 -7.39
C LYS A 149 -16.60 -1.54 -5.97
N TYR A 150 -15.68 -1.62 -5.03
CA TYR A 150 -15.90 -1.19 -3.65
C TYR A 150 -15.83 0.33 -3.51
N ILE A 151 -15.03 1.00 -4.34
CA ILE A 151 -14.96 2.46 -4.38
C ILE A 151 -16.28 3.05 -4.87
N VAL A 152 -16.82 2.51 -5.96
CA VAL A 152 -18.08 2.98 -6.54
C VAL A 152 -19.24 2.82 -5.54
N GLN A 153 -19.29 1.71 -4.81
CA GLN A 153 -20.29 1.49 -3.75
C GLN A 153 -20.21 2.53 -2.62
N GLY A 154 -18.97 2.90 -2.22
CA GLY A 154 -18.77 3.90 -1.17
C GLY A 154 -19.20 5.32 -1.58
N VAL A 155 -18.95 5.71 -2.81
CA VAL A 155 -19.36 7.01 -3.34
C VAL A 155 -20.89 7.10 -3.47
N ALA A 156 -21.54 6.03 -3.90
CA ALA A 156 -22.99 5.97 -4.02
C ALA A 156 -23.70 6.13 -2.66
N MET A 157 -23.15 5.58 -1.59
CA MET A 157 -23.74 5.74 -0.23
C MET A 157 -23.53 7.16 0.35
N GLY A 158 -22.46 7.85 -0.04
CA GLY A 158 -22.20 9.23 0.38
C GLY A 158 -23.09 10.27 -0.29
N SER A 159 -23.58 10.00 -1.50
CA SER A 159 -24.40 10.93 -2.28
C SER A 159 -25.88 10.98 -1.86
N VAL A 160 -26.34 10.03 -1.04
CA VAL A 160 -27.74 9.96 -0.57
C VAL A 160 -28.00 10.81 0.69
N LYS A 161 -26.97 11.43 1.27
CA LYS A 161 -27.05 12.31 2.45
C LYS A 161 -27.11 13.82 2.09
N GLY A 162 -27.36 14.17 0.83
CA GLY A 162 -27.62 15.55 0.40
C GLY A 162 -29.09 15.85 0.29
#